data_fc8f1bff52744619f57f26507d534df6
#
_entry.id   fc8f1bff52744619f57f26507d534df6
#
_cell.length_a   1.000
_cell.length_b   1.000
_cell.length_c   1.000
_cell.angle_alpha   90.00
_cell.angle_beta   90.00
_cell.angle_gamma   90.00
#
_symmetry.space_group_name_H-M   'P 1'
#
loop_
_entity.id
_entity.type
_entity.pdbx_description
1 polymer ?
#
loop_
_entity_poly.entity_id
_entity_poly.type
_entity_poly.pdbx_seq_one_letter_code
_entity_poly.pdbx_strand_id
1 'polypeptide(L)' 'KSSAASDVYKRQVQINGKTKGTLAIGRNDAKDDVIAKAKESIADKLTGNIVKEIYVPGRIVNIVMK' A
#
# COMPACT_ATOMS: atom_id res chain seq x y z
N LYS A 1 -19.38 18.63 -2.99
CA LYS A 1 -19.00 18.29 -3.12
C LYS A 1 -18.77 17.27 -3.45
N SER A 2 -18.71 16.82 -3.68
CA SER A 2 -18.64 15.99 -3.95
C SER A 2 -17.97 15.21 -4.38
N SER A 3 -17.55 14.87 -4.43
CA SER A 3 -16.95 14.32 -4.83
C SER A 3 -16.78 13.28 -5.40
N ALA A 4 -16.59 13.03 -5.97
CA ALA A 4 -16.42 12.09 -6.73
C ALA A 4 -15.29 11.26 -6.58
N ALA A 5 -15.05 10.71 -5.66
CA ALA A 5 -13.90 9.94 -5.45
C ALA A 5 -14.05 8.55 -5.95
N SER A 6 -14.78 8.36 -6.95
CA SER A 6 -15.06 7.04 -7.44
C SER A 6 -13.86 6.35 -8.07
N ASP A 7 -12.79 7.09 -8.32
CA ASP A 7 -11.60 6.51 -8.93
C ASP A 7 -10.61 5.96 -7.91
N VAL A 8 -11.06 5.80 -6.68
CA VAL A 8 -10.19 5.30 -5.62
C VAL A 8 -10.51 3.84 -5.37
N TYR A 9 -9.49 3.04 -5.27
CA TYR A 9 -9.64 1.60 -5.00
C TYR A 9 -8.92 1.26 -3.72
N LYS A 10 -9.49 0.36 -2.96
CA LYS A 10 -8.83 -0.14 -1.76
C LYS A 10 -7.97 -1.34 -2.11
N ARG A 11 -6.74 -1.31 -1.68
CA ARG A 11 -5.80 -2.39 -1.93
C ARG A 11 -5.23 -2.87 -0.61
N GLN A 12 -4.94 -4.13 -0.54
CA GLN A 12 -4.38 -4.72 0.67
C GLN A 12 -2.89 -4.43 0.73
N VAL A 13 -2.43 -4.10 1.93
CA VAL A 13 -1.00 -3.94 2.20
C VAL A 13 -0.56 -5.15 2.98
N GLN A 14 0.42 -5.86 2.46
CA GLN A 14 0.90 -7.09 3.08
C GLN A 14 2.33 -6.91 3.54
N ILE A 15 2.67 -7.60 4.62
CA ILE A 15 4.04 -7.69 5.09
C ILE A 15 4.38 -9.18 5.10
N ASN A 16 5.41 -9.55 4.36
CA ASN A 16 5.86 -10.93 4.23
C ASN A 16 4.72 -11.87 3.81
N GLY A 17 3.83 -11.35 2.96
CA GLY A 17 2.73 -12.15 2.44
C GLY A 17 1.49 -12.17 3.31
N LYS A 18 1.51 -11.46 4.44
CA LYS A 18 0.34 -11.42 5.33
C LYS A 18 -0.29 -10.05 5.28
N THR A 19 -1.60 -10.00 5.11
CA THR A 19 -2.33 -8.74 5.06
C THR A 19 -2.25 -8.04 6.41
N LYS A 20 -1.74 -6.83 6.42
CA LYS A 20 -1.61 -6.05 7.64
C LYS A 20 -2.47 -4.80 7.64
N GLY A 21 -3.00 -4.42 6.48
CA GLY A 21 -3.84 -3.25 6.41
C GLY A 21 -4.34 -3.05 5.01
N THR A 22 -5.05 -1.95 4.83
CA THR A 22 -5.55 -1.59 3.51
C THR A 22 -5.28 -0.11 3.29
N LEU A 23 -5.28 0.27 2.03
CA LEU A 23 -5.13 1.67 1.72
C LEU A 23 -5.91 2.01 0.47
N ALA A 24 -6.32 3.26 0.37
CA ALA A 24 -7.04 3.74 -0.79
C ALA A 24 -6.04 4.30 -1.80
N ILE A 25 -6.14 3.82 -3.02
CA ILE A 25 -5.21 4.19 -4.09
C ILE A 25 -6.02 4.80 -5.22
N GLY A 26 -5.61 5.97 -5.67
CA GLY A 26 -6.21 6.56 -6.85
C GLY A 26 -5.65 5.90 -8.10
N ARG A 27 -6.43 5.90 -9.16
CA ARG A 27 -6.00 5.26 -10.41
C ARG A 27 -4.78 5.95 -11.03
N ASN A 28 -4.53 7.19 -10.67
CA ASN A 28 -3.39 7.94 -11.19
C ASN A 28 -2.22 7.98 -10.23
N ASP A 29 -2.30 7.26 -9.14
CA ASP A 29 -1.23 7.27 -8.16
C ASP A 29 -0.01 6.55 -8.73
N ALA A 30 1.13 7.16 -8.56
CA ALA A 30 2.38 6.56 -8.98
C ALA A 30 2.77 5.43 -8.02
N LYS A 31 3.56 4.51 -8.51
CA LYS A 31 4.05 3.41 -7.70
C LYS A 31 4.72 3.92 -6.42
N ASP A 32 5.58 4.91 -6.54
CA ASP A 32 6.30 5.43 -5.40
C ASP A 32 5.35 6.03 -4.37
N ASP A 33 4.32 6.74 -4.84
CA ASP A 33 3.32 7.32 -3.95
C ASP A 33 2.54 6.23 -3.23
N VAL A 34 2.18 5.20 -3.96
CA VAL A 34 1.41 4.09 -3.38
C VAL A 34 2.23 3.39 -2.30
N ILE A 35 3.49 3.14 -2.59
CA ILE A 35 4.36 2.47 -1.63
C ILE A 35 4.58 3.34 -0.40
N ALA A 36 4.75 4.64 -0.60
CA ALA A 36 4.92 5.55 0.53
C ALA A 36 3.67 5.55 1.41
N LYS A 37 2.49 5.62 0.80
CA LYS A 37 1.24 5.57 1.56
C LYS A 37 1.08 4.25 2.28
N ALA A 38 1.46 3.16 1.63
CA ALA A 38 1.38 1.84 2.25
C ALA A 38 2.26 1.77 3.49
N LYS A 39 3.47 2.27 3.38
CA LYS A 39 4.39 2.26 4.52
C LYS A 39 3.87 3.12 5.66
N GLU A 40 3.28 4.27 5.35
CA GLU A 40 2.70 5.11 6.39
C GLU A 40 1.51 4.44 7.06
N SER A 41 0.71 3.76 6.27
CA SER A 41 -0.49 3.11 6.79
C SER A 41 -0.17 2.04 7.82
N ILE A 42 0.97 1.37 7.65
CA ILE A 42 1.35 0.28 8.54
C ILE A 42 2.65 0.58 9.28
N ALA A 43 2.94 1.87 9.48
CA ALA A 43 4.21 2.26 10.10
C ALA A 43 4.43 1.60 11.45
N ASP A 44 3.39 1.47 12.25
CA ASP A 44 3.51 0.81 13.55
C ASP A 44 3.89 -0.66 13.40
N LYS A 45 3.65 -1.25 12.25
CA LYS A 45 3.94 -2.67 12.03
C LYS A 45 5.28 -2.86 11.32
N LEU A 46 5.92 -1.78 10.92
CA LEU A 46 7.22 -1.86 10.26
C LEU A 46 8.31 -1.84 11.32
N THR A 47 8.45 -2.96 11.99
CA THR A 47 9.36 -3.05 13.13
C THR A 47 10.74 -3.58 12.78
N GLY A 48 10.93 -4.00 11.53
CA GLY A 48 12.22 -4.50 11.09
C GLY A 48 12.75 -3.67 9.93
N ASN A 49 13.66 -4.24 9.18
CA ASN A 49 14.23 -3.59 8.02
C ASN A 49 13.48 -4.01 6.77
N ILE A 50 13.13 -3.04 5.96
CA ILE A 50 12.47 -3.33 4.69
C ILE A 50 13.53 -3.83 3.71
N VAL A 51 13.34 -5.03 3.22
CA VAL A 51 14.25 -5.64 2.26
C VAL A 51 13.81 -5.32 0.84
N LYS A 52 12.51 -5.37 0.61
CA LYS A 52 11.98 -5.19 -0.74
C LYS A 52 10.55 -4.68 -0.66
N GLU A 53 10.15 -3.93 -1.66
CA GLU A 53 8.79 -3.44 -1.80
C GLU A 53 8.27 -3.91 -3.14
N ILE A 54 7.13 -4.58 -3.13
CA ILE A 54 6.54 -5.10 -4.35
C ILE A 54 5.17 -4.45 -4.51
N TYR A 55 4.97 -3.80 -5.62
CA TYR A 55 3.68 -3.22 -5.94
C TYR A 55 3.14 -3.91 -7.18
N VAL A 56 1.98 -4.51 -7.03
CA VAL A 56 1.28 -5.12 -8.15
C VAL A 56 0.10 -4.24 -8.50
N PRO A 57 0.15 -3.54 -9.62
CA PRO A 57 -0.94 -2.61 -9.98
C PRO A 57 -2.28 -3.31 -10.03
N GLY A 58 -3.27 -2.69 -9.41
CA GLY A 58 -4.60 -3.25 -9.37
C GLY A 58 -4.77 -4.44 -8.45
N ARG A 59 -3.76 -4.77 -7.65
CA ARG A 59 -3.82 -5.94 -6.79
C ARG A 59 -3.42 -5.63 -5.37
N ILE A 60 -2.15 -5.73 -5.06
CA ILE A 60 -1.69 -5.58 -3.67
C ILE A 60 -0.37 -4.83 -3.63
N VAL A 61 -0.05 -4.37 -2.42
CA VAL A 61 1.29 -3.88 -2.10
C VAL A 61 1.86 -4.84 -1.07
N ASN A 62 3.00 -5.40 -1.36
CA ASN A 62 3.64 -6.35 -0.45
C ASN A 62 5.01 -5.81 -0.03
N ILE A 63 5.22 -5.70 1.25
CA ILE A 63 6.50 -5.21 1.79
C ILE A 63 7.19 -6.40 2.42
N VAL A 64 8.38 -6.71 1.92
CA VAL A 64 9.17 -7.81 2.45
C VAL A 64 10.13 -7.23 3.48
N MET A 65 10.05 -7.74 4.67
CA MET A 65 10.88 -7.28 5.78
C MET A 65 11.68 -8.43 6.33
N LYS A 66 12.76 -8.10 6.97
CA LYS A 66 13.62 -9.10 7.55
C LYS A 66 13.70 -8.99 9.07
#